data_3f71c54da04221e6f62e6a784411021c
#
_entry.id   3f71c54da04221e6f62e6a784411021c
#
_cell.length_a   1.000
_cell.length_b   1.000
_cell.length_c   1.000
_cell.angle_alpha   90.00
_cell.angle_beta   90.00
_cell.angle_gamma   90.00
#
_symmetry.space_group_name_H-M   'P 1'
#
loop_
_entity.id
_entity.type
_entity.pdbx_description
1 polymer ?
#
loop_
_entity_poly.entity_id
_entity_poly.type
_entity_poly.pdbx_seq_one_letter_code
_entity_poly.pdbx_strand_id
1 'polypeptide(L)'
;PSIRVDAEGDVTFRGSSGFLVYIDGKPSVFSGTQALEQVPAGHIENIEIITTPSAKHDTEGDVGIINIITKKHSQRGLSGMVNLSGSTWLSRHVDFLLAQQHQRSRWYIGGQWTDRLRKSDFDQEKMTVVGDQTTTSHSVGPRTGNSYHYTMKGGWSLNLPKTTIALDLEGGYGGNKRKGEMNYKETRSVAGGSPVTEDYRSIDDYDNDENIGLGSLAVQHKFNDKGHELSGSAYYKYGGHALEYFFNDLMSLEGQRQQGHRAYEAEHRETMRINLDYALPFGKGGKLEAGYQYY
;
A
#
# COMPACT_ATOMS: atom_id res chain seq x y z
N PRO A 1 21.48 7.79 -1.06
CA PRO A 1 20.82 6.78 -1.89
C PRO A 1 19.37 7.16 -2.15
N SER A 2 18.93 6.98 -3.40
CA SER A 2 17.57 7.37 -3.81
C SER A 2 16.52 6.35 -3.39
N ILE A 3 16.93 5.15 -3.00
CA ILE A 3 16.04 4.07 -2.52
C ILE A 3 16.36 3.76 -1.07
N ARG A 4 15.34 3.61 -0.26
CA ARG A 4 15.43 3.12 1.13
C ARG A 4 14.44 1.98 1.32
N VAL A 5 14.82 1.03 2.17
CA VAL A 5 13.95 -0.04 2.64
C VAL A 5 13.89 0.11 4.15
N ASP A 6 12.69 0.16 4.71
CA ASP A 6 12.50 0.24 6.15
C ASP A 6 12.56 -1.15 6.82
N ALA A 7 12.38 -1.18 8.13
CA ALA A 7 12.43 -2.41 8.91
C ALA A 7 11.23 -3.35 8.63
N GLU A 8 10.17 -2.82 8.07
CA GLU A 8 8.96 -3.52 7.67
C GLU A 8 9.06 -4.11 6.26
N GLY A 9 10.10 -3.71 5.48
CA GLY A 9 10.33 -4.12 4.10
C GLY A 9 9.71 -3.18 3.07
N ASP A 10 9.08 -2.08 3.51
CA ASP A 10 8.52 -1.10 2.61
C ASP A 10 9.60 -0.27 1.93
N VAL A 11 9.44 -0.11 0.62
CA VAL A 11 10.40 0.60 -0.21
C VAL A 11 9.96 2.03 -0.45
N THR A 12 10.86 2.97 -0.28
CA THR A 12 10.68 4.36 -0.66
C THR A 12 11.71 4.78 -1.68
N PHE A 13 11.28 5.55 -2.68
CA PHE A 13 12.15 6.15 -3.69
C PHE A 13 12.10 7.67 -3.52
N ARG A 14 13.25 8.30 -3.24
CA ARG A 14 13.38 9.73 -2.93
C ARG A 14 12.40 10.21 -1.83
N GLY A 15 12.11 9.33 -0.86
CA GLY A 15 11.23 9.63 0.25
C GLY A 15 9.73 9.44 -0.02
N SER A 16 9.34 8.97 -1.20
CA SER A 16 7.95 8.64 -1.55
C SER A 16 7.78 7.14 -1.80
N SER A 17 6.64 6.59 -1.41
CA SER A 17 6.19 5.23 -1.75
C SER A 17 5.44 5.17 -3.10
N GLY A 18 5.11 6.32 -3.68
CA GLY A 18 4.34 6.46 -4.93
C GLY A 18 5.18 6.37 -6.21
N PHE A 19 6.20 5.53 -6.27
CA PHE A 19 6.99 5.31 -7.49
C PHE A 19 6.35 4.26 -8.41
N LEU A 20 6.57 4.41 -9.70
CA LEU A 20 6.14 3.43 -10.69
C LEU A 20 7.14 2.30 -10.83
N VAL A 21 6.63 1.09 -11.06
CA VAL A 21 7.46 -0.08 -11.34
C VAL A 21 7.18 -0.59 -12.74
N TYR A 22 8.23 -0.84 -13.48
CA TYR A 22 8.16 -1.48 -14.79
C TYR A 22 8.83 -2.85 -14.69
N ILE A 23 8.31 -3.81 -15.44
CA ILE A 23 8.88 -5.15 -15.58
C ILE A 23 9.15 -5.37 -17.07
N ASP A 24 10.45 -5.52 -17.40
CA ASP A 24 10.92 -5.63 -18.80
C ASP A 24 10.42 -4.48 -19.69
N GLY A 25 10.44 -3.26 -19.16
CA GLY A 25 10.01 -2.05 -19.85
C GLY A 25 8.50 -1.87 -19.97
N LYS A 26 7.69 -2.70 -19.31
CA LYS A 26 6.21 -2.60 -19.27
C LYS A 26 5.77 -2.12 -17.91
N PRO A 27 4.85 -1.16 -17.83
CA PRO A 27 4.35 -0.69 -16.55
C PRO A 27 3.68 -1.84 -15.78
N SER A 28 4.03 -1.99 -14.52
CA SER A 28 3.28 -2.82 -13.58
C SER A 28 1.97 -2.12 -13.26
N VAL A 29 0.93 -2.88 -13.08
CA VAL A 29 -0.36 -2.37 -12.61
C VAL A 29 -0.39 -2.10 -11.12
N PHE A 30 0.57 -2.67 -10.40
CA PHE A 30 0.81 -2.34 -8.99
C PHE A 30 1.87 -1.23 -8.91
N SER A 31 1.83 -0.45 -7.85
CA SER A 31 2.79 0.60 -7.56
C SER A 31 3.60 0.29 -6.30
N GLY A 32 4.73 0.97 -6.15
CA GLY A 32 5.54 0.88 -4.94
C GLY A 32 6.04 -0.52 -4.62
N THR A 33 6.08 -0.85 -3.34
CA THR A 33 6.59 -2.14 -2.82
C THR A 33 5.83 -3.34 -3.37
N GLN A 34 4.50 -3.25 -3.52
CA GLN A 34 3.67 -4.34 -4.05
C GLN A 34 4.10 -4.77 -5.46
N ALA A 35 4.47 -3.83 -6.31
CA ALA A 35 4.94 -4.13 -7.64
C ALA A 35 6.32 -4.81 -7.64
N LEU A 36 7.20 -4.43 -6.73
CA LEU A 36 8.52 -5.06 -6.57
C LEU A 36 8.40 -6.52 -6.10
N GLU A 37 7.45 -6.81 -5.23
CA GLU A 37 7.20 -8.15 -4.69
C GLU A 37 6.68 -9.16 -5.73
N GLN A 38 6.22 -8.68 -6.90
CA GLN A 38 5.75 -9.57 -7.97
C GLN A 38 6.87 -10.39 -8.62
N VAL A 39 8.11 -9.88 -8.55
CA VAL A 39 9.24 -10.53 -9.22
C VAL A 39 10.18 -11.13 -8.17
N PRO A 40 10.25 -12.48 -8.07
CA PRO A 40 11.20 -13.13 -7.19
C PRO A 40 12.64 -12.68 -7.50
N ALA A 41 13.42 -12.39 -6.47
CA ALA A 41 14.78 -11.88 -6.60
C ALA A 41 15.68 -12.77 -7.49
N GLY A 42 15.47 -14.08 -7.44
CA GLY A 42 16.19 -15.04 -8.30
C GLY A 42 15.94 -14.87 -9.80
N HIS A 43 14.84 -14.22 -10.20
CA HIS A 43 14.48 -13.94 -11.60
C HIS A 43 14.96 -12.56 -12.08
N ILE A 44 15.50 -11.73 -11.22
CA ILE A 44 15.98 -10.40 -11.56
C ILE A 44 17.39 -10.51 -12.16
N GLU A 45 17.59 -9.94 -13.34
CA GLU A 45 18.90 -9.75 -13.96
C GLU A 45 19.49 -8.40 -13.55
N ASN A 46 18.68 -7.35 -13.63
CA ASN A 46 19.10 -5.99 -13.35
C ASN A 46 17.89 -5.14 -12.88
N ILE A 47 18.19 -4.06 -12.19
CA ILE A 47 17.22 -3.04 -11.80
C ILE A 47 17.71 -1.69 -12.34
N GLU A 48 16.91 -1.09 -13.19
CA GLU A 48 17.16 0.24 -13.76
C GLU A 48 16.33 1.28 -13.02
N ILE A 49 16.97 2.38 -12.64
CA ILE A 49 16.31 3.49 -11.95
C ILE A 49 16.21 4.66 -12.93
N ILE A 50 14.99 5.03 -13.33
CA ILE A 50 14.71 6.12 -14.24
C ILE A 50 14.23 7.31 -13.41
N THR A 51 15.10 8.30 -13.27
CA THR A 51 14.85 9.48 -12.41
C THR A 51 14.14 10.63 -13.14
N THR A 52 14.13 10.59 -14.46
CA THR A 52 13.47 11.57 -15.33
C THR A 52 12.63 10.82 -16.35
N PRO A 53 11.38 10.48 -16.01
CA PRO A 53 10.47 9.82 -16.95
C PRO A 53 10.24 10.73 -18.16
N SER A 54 10.25 10.15 -19.36
CA SER A 54 9.85 10.88 -20.58
C SER A 54 8.33 10.98 -20.64
N ALA A 55 7.80 11.83 -21.54
CA ALA A 55 6.35 11.99 -21.76
C ALA A 55 5.62 10.68 -22.16
N LYS A 56 6.36 9.62 -22.43
CA LYS A 56 5.86 8.27 -22.71
C LYS A 56 5.45 7.51 -21.42
N HIS A 57 5.89 7.99 -20.28
CA HIS A 57 5.64 7.36 -19.00
C HIS A 57 4.52 8.10 -18.27
N ASP A 58 3.67 7.37 -17.61
CA ASP A 58 2.55 7.92 -16.86
C ASP A 58 3.00 9.01 -15.87
N THR A 59 2.31 10.13 -15.87
CA THR A 59 2.65 11.32 -15.07
C THR A 59 2.30 11.20 -13.59
N GLU A 60 1.65 10.12 -13.16
CA GLU A 60 1.25 9.92 -11.77
C GLU A 60 2.38 9.49 -10.83
N GLY A 61 3.54 9.14 -11.35
CA GLY A 61 4.73 8.83 -10.54
C GLY A 61 5.58 10.07 -10.32
N ASP A 62 5.31 10.86 -9.31
CA ASP A 62 6.03 12.11 -8.99
C ASP A 62 7.53 11.94 -8.74
N VAL A 63 8.04 10.72 -8.61
CA VAL A 63 9.38 10.46 -8.07
C VAL A 63 10.29 9.73 -9.03
N GLY A 64 9.74 8.95 -9.96
CA GLY A 64 10.51 8.17 -10.95
C GLY A 64 10.01 6.72 -11.10
N ILE A 65 10.77 5.98 -11.90
CA ILE A 65 10.42 4.61 -12.29
C ILE A 65 11.54 3.65 -11.86
N ILE A 66 11.17 2.51 -11.29
CA ILE A 66 12.04 1.37 -11.07
C ILE A 66 11.70 0.32 -12.14
N ASN A 67 12.60 0.08 -13.09
CA ASN A 67 12.40 -0.95 -14.11
C ASN A 67 13.17 -2.22 -13.74
N ILE A 68 12.45 -3.30 -13.51
CA ILE A 68 13.02 -4.62 -13.21
C ILE A 68 13.23 -5.35 -14.53
N ILE A 69 14.49 -5.64 -14.85
CA ILE A 69 14.85 -6.47 -15.99
C ILE A 69 14.95 -7.93 -15.55
N THR A 70 14.12 -8.79 -16.12
CA THR A 70 14.14 -10.21 -15.79
C THR A 70 15.15 -10.97 -16.62
N LYS A 71 15.72 -12.04 -16.07
CA LYS A 71 16.66 -12.92 -16.76
C LYS A 71 16.00 -13.51 -17.99
N LYS A 72 16.51 -13.21 -19.18
CA LYS A 72 16.00 -13.73 -20.49
C LYS A 72 16.11 -15.24 -20.60
N HIS A 73 16.98 -15.84 -19.85
CA HIS A 73 17.18 -17.29 -19.75
C HIS A 73 16.81 -17.82 -18.36
N SER A 74 15.80 -17.23 -17.71
CA SER A 74 15.34 -17.77 -16.45
C SER A 74 14.99 -19.24 -16.65
N GLN A 75 15.53 -20.07 -15.77
CA GLN A 75 15.38 -21.52 -15.85
C GLN A 75 13.88 -21.84 -15.99
N ARG A 76 13.54 -22.52 -17.08
CA ARG A 76 12.19 -23.07 -17.24
C ARG A 76 11.93 -23.97 -16.05
N GLY A 77 10.87 -23.73 -15.32
CA GLY A 77 10.58 -24.54 -14.17
C GLY A 77 9.68 -23.84 -13.17
N LEU A 78 9.50 -24.54 -12.09
CA LEU A 78 8.78 -24.08 -10.91
C LEU A 78 9.78 -23.42 -9.95
N SER A 79 9.45 -22.26 -9.46
CA SER A 79 10.18 -21.57 -8.41
C SER A 79 9.22 -21.11 -7.31
N GLY A 80 9.69 -21.07 -6.07
CA GLY A 80 8.87 -20.66 -4.96
C GLY A 80 9.69 -20.07 -3.86
N MET A 81 9.04 -19.27 -3.03
CA MET A 81 9.56 -18.64 -1.84
C MET A 81 8.52 -18.72 -0.75
N VAL A 82 8.94 -18.96 0.47
CA VAL A 82 8.13 -18.85 1.67
C VAL A 82 8.96 -18.12 2.71
N ASN A 83 8.41 -17.06 3.26
CA ASN A 83 8.99 -16.34 4.38
C ASN A 83 8.11 -16.48 5.60
N LEU A 84 8.74 -16.69 6.73
CA LEU A 84 8.09 -16.78 8.03
C LEU A 84 8.83 -15.84 8.97
N SER A 85 8.12 -14.94 9.58
CA SER A 85 8.71 -14.10 10.63
C SER A 85 7.78 -13.97 11.83
N GLY A 86 8.37 -13.75 12.97
CA GLY A 86 7.64 -13.60 14.21
C GLY A 86 8.45 -12.80 15.23
N SER A 87 7.75 -12.15 16.15
CA SER A 87 8.36 -11.42 17.24
C SER A 87 7.91 -11.92 18.60
N THR A 88 8.67 -11.60 19.63
CA THR A 88 8.30 -11.86 21.03
C THR A 88 7.01 -11.16 21.46
N TRP A 89 6.57 -10.15 20.71
CA TRP A 89 5.32 -9.40 20.91
C TRP A 89 4.11 -10.02 20.21
N LEU A 90 4.18 -11.32 19.85
CA LEU A 90 3.12 -12.05 19.16
C LEU A 90 2.77 -11.50 17.75
N SER A 91 3.65 -10.72 17.16
CA SER A 91 3.53 -10.39 15.74
C SER A 91 3.95 -11.56 14.87
N ARG A 92 3.16 -11.87 13.85
CA ARG A 92 3.35 -13.00 12.96
C ARG A 92 3.20 -12.53 11.53
N HIS A 93 4.07 -13.01 10.67
CA HIS A 93 4.00 -12.75 9.24
C HIS A 93 4.38 -14.01 8.48
N VAL A 94 3.58 -14.32 7.49
CA VAL A 94 3.81 -15.42 6.55
C VAL A 94 3.54 -14.89 5.18
N ASP A 95 4.48 -15.03 4.27
CA ASP A 95 4.26 -14.83 2.86
C ASP A 95 4.80 -15.99 2.03
N PHE A 96 4.17 -16.23 0.89
CA PHE A 96 4.62 -17.20 -0.08
C PHE A 96 4.42 -16.69 -1.50
N LEU A 97 5.27 -17.12 -2.38
CA LEU A 97 5.14 -16.94 -3.82
C LEU A 97 5.55 -18.22 -4.52
N LEU A 98 4.69 -18.71 -5.41
CA LEU A 98 4.95 -19.81 -6.29
C LEU A 98 4.79 -19.32 -7.73
N ALA A 99 5.78 -19.56 -8.57
CA ALA A 99 5.75 -19.13 -9.96
C ALA A 99 6.29 -20.23 -10.88
N GLN A 100 5.71 -20.36 -12.05
CA GLN A 100 6.19 -21.26 -13.07
C GLN A 100 6.39 -20.50 -14.37
N GLN A 101 7.56 -20.71 -14.97
CA GLN A 101 7.95 -20.16 -16.26
C GLN A 101 8.03 -21.26 -17.29
N HIS A 102 7.21 -21.18 -18.32
CA HIS A 102 7.33 -21.93 -19.56
C HIS A 102 7.97 -21.08 -20.65
N GLN A 103 8.16 -21.65 -21.86
CA GLN A 103 8.79 -20.93 -22.99
C GLN A 103 8.10 -19.59 -23.31
N ARG A 104 6.77 -19.60 -23.29
CA ARG A 104 5.94 -18.46 -23.71
C ARG A 104 4.93 -18.02 -22.65
N SER A 105 4.75 -18.79 -21.61
CA SER A 105 3.79 -18.47 -20.56
C SER A 105 4.45 -18.48 -19.19
N ARG A 106 3.98 -17.62 -18.34
CA ARG A 106 4.32 -17.56 -16.93
C ARG A 106 3.05 -17.44 -16.13
N TRP A 107 2.98 -18.15 -15.03
CA TRP A 107 1.96 -17.87 -14.00
C TRP A 107 2.63 -17.76 -12.63
N TYR A 108 1.98 -17.07 -11.76
CA TYR A 108 2.36 -17.03 -10.36
C TYR A 108 1.11 -17.00 -9.48
N ILE A 109 1.26 -17.46 -8.24
CA ILE A 109 0.32 -17.32 -7.15
C ILE A 109 1.11 -17.00 -5.90
N GLY A 110 0.63 -16.06 -5.13
CA GLY A 110 1.24 -15.66 -3.87
C GLY A 110 0.19 -15.24 -2.86
N GLY A 111 0.59 -15.21 -1.61
CA GLY A 111 -0.26 -14.75 -0.54
C GLY A 111 0.56 -14.27 0.62
N GLN A 112 -0.06 -13.41 1.41
CA GLN A 112 0.53 -12.82 2.61
C GLN A 112 -0.49 -12.87 3.73
N TRP A 113 -0.02 -13.25 4.89
CA TRP A 113 -0.74 -13.15 6.14
C TRP A 113 0.11 -12.40 7.16
N THR A 114 -0.43 -11.34 7.70
CA THR A 114 0.21 -10.55 8.74
C THR A 114 -0.76 -10.35 9.90
N ASP A 115 -0.30 -10.59 11.11
CA ASP A 115 -1.00 -10.29 12.34
C ASP A 115 0.00 -9.66 13.32
N ARG A 116 -0.20 -8.39 13.64
CA ARG A 116 0.70 -7.60 14.48
C ARG A 116 -0.03 -7.12 15.73
N LEU A 117 0.31 -7.73 16.85
CA LEU A 117 -0.13 -7.24 18.15
C LEU A 117 0.92 -6.26 18.70
N ARG A 118 0.48 -5.06 19.03
CA ARG A 118 1.28 -4.03 19.68
C ARG A 118 0.68 -3.70 21.03
N LYS A 119 1.50 -3.76 22.08
CA LYS A 119 1.16 -3.25 23.42
C LYS A 119 2.11 -2.11 23.75
N SER A 120 1.59 -1.03 24.27
CA SER A 120 2.37 0.15 24.65
C SER A 120 1.74 0.80 25.86
N ASP A 121 2.58 1.34 26.71
CA ASP A 121 2.18 2.24 27.78
C ASP A 121 2.49 3.66 27.32
N PHE A 122 1.51 4.56 27.47
CA PHE A 122 1.64 5.94 27.13
C PHE A 122 1.79 6.77 28.40
N ASP A 123 2.69 7.73 28.35
CA ASP A 123 2.87 8.80 29.30
C ASP A 123 3.07 10.07 28.47
N GLN A 124 2.08 10.94 28.47
CA GLN A 124 2.06 12.11 27.61
C GLN A 124 1.65 13.36 28.39
N GLU A 125 2.45 14.39 28.27
CA GLU A 125 2.11 15.74 28.65
C GLU A 125 1.75 16.60 27.43
N LYS A 126 0.64 17.35 27.51
CA LYS A 126 0.21 18.30 26.48
C LYS A 126 -0.17 19.63 27.13
N MET A 127 0.37 20.70 26.59
CA MET A 127 -0.01 22.05 26.95
C MET A 127 -0.68 22.73 25.74
N THR A 128 -1.84 23.34 26.00
CA THR A 128 -2.60 24.09 24.99
C THR A 128 -2.87 25.48 25.53
N VAL A 129 -2.55 26.54 24.76
CA VAL A 129 -2.78 27.93 25.11
C VAL A 129 -3.77 28.52 24.12
N VAL A 130 -4.89 29.06 24.61
CA VAL A 130 -5.92 29.72 23.82
C VAL A 130 -6.28 31.05 24.50
N GLY A 131 -5.83 32.15 23.92
CA GLY A 131 -5.97 33.47 24.55
C GLY A 131 -5.21 33.56 25.87
N ASP A 132 -5.91 33.84 26.93
CA ASP A 132 -5.40 33.92 28.30
C ASP A 132 -5.55 32.60 29.09
N GLN A 133 -6.12 31.58 28.46
CA GLN A 133 -6.31 30.28 29.09
C GLN A 133 -5.18 29.32 28.69
N THR A 134 -4.56 28.68 29.67
CA THR A 134 -3.62 27.56 29.51
C THR A 134 -4.26 26.29 30.06
N THR A 135 -4.28 25.25 29.26
CA THR A 135 -4.72 23.93 29.67
C THR A 135 -3.52 22.96 29.57
N THR A 136 -3.16 22.36 30.71
CA THR A 136 -2.15 21.31 30.79
C THR A 136 -2.85 19.98 31.04
N SER A 137 -2.62 18.98 30.23
CA SER A 137 -3.14 17.63 30.44
C SER A 137 -2.00 16.63 30.50
N HIS A 138 -2.02 15.77 31.52
CA HIS A 138 -1.14 14.63 31.68
C HIS A 138 -2.00 13.37 31.53
N SER A 139 -1.61 12.46 30.63
CA SER A 139 -2.35 11.23 30.35
C SER A 139 -1.43 10.02 30.41
N VAL A 140 -1.82 9.03 31.20
CA VAL A 140 -1.07 7.79 31.41
C VAL A 140 -1.98 6.59 31.26
N GLY A 141 -1.53 5.57 30.55
CA GLY A 141 -2.27 4.31 30.48
C GLY A 141 -1.83 3.37 29.36
N PRO A 142 -2.35 2.13 29.38
CA PRO A 142 -2.07 1.12 28.39
C PRO A 142 -2.86 1.35 27.10
N ARG A 143 -2.22 1.01 25.98
CA ARG A 143 -2.87 0.91 24.67
C ARG A 143 -2.48 -0.38 23.98
N THR A 144 -3.47 -1.08 23.47
CA THR A 144 -3.29 -2.29 22.66
C THR A 144 -3.76 -2.01 21.25
N GLY A 145 -2.95 -2.35 20.27
CA GLY A 145 -3.30 -2.31 18.85
C GLY A 145 -3.09 -3.66 18.21
N ASN A 146 -4.02 -4.07 17.37
CA ASN A 146 -3.89 -5.23 16.50
C ASN A 146 -4.11 -4.79 15.06
N SER A 147 -3.18 -5.14 14.17
CA SER A 147 -3.26 -4.90 12.74
C SER A 147 -3.10 -6.23 12.02
N TYR A 148 -4.06 -6.57 11.18
CA TYR A 148 -4.06 -7.82 10.43
C TYR A 148 -4.36 -7.59 8.96
N HIS A 149 -3.64 -8.33 8.10
CA HIS A 149 -3.81 -8.27 6.65
C HIS A 149 -3.68 -9.68 6.06
N TYR A 150 -4.61 -10.00 5.17
CA TYR A 150 -4.65 -11.22 4.38
C TYR A 150 -4.74 -10.81 2.92
N THR A 151 -3.78 -11.19 2.11
CA THR A 151 -3.82 -10.95 0.67
C THR A 151 -3.50 -12.20 -0.11
N MET A 152 -4.17 -12.36 -1.22
CA MET A 152 -3.90 -13.39 -2.23
C MET A 152 -3.76 -12.70 -3.56
N LYS A 153 -2.72 -13.04 -4.31
CA LYS A 153 -2.46 -12.52 -5.65
C LYS A 153 -2.12 -13.64 -6.61
N GLY A 154 -2.46 -13.43 -7.86
CA GLY A 154 -2.11 -14.35 -8.90
C GLY A 154 -2.08 -13.67 -10.26
N GLY A 155 -1.23 -14.16 -11.14
CA GLY A 155 -1.13 -13.61 -12.46
C GLY A 155 -0.73 -14.63 -13.49
N TRP A 156 -1.03 -14.29 -14.72
CA TRP A 156 -0.70 -15.10 -15.87
C TRP A 156 -0.25 -14.20 -17.02
N SER A 157 0.79 -14.61 -17.72
CA SER A 157 1.23 -13.90 -18.92
C SER A 157 1.60 -14.87 -20.05
N LEU A 158 1.32 -14.43 -21.28
CA LEU A 158 1.61 -15.14 -22.51
C LEU A 158 2.42 -14.24 -23.44
N ASN A 159 3.63 -14.69 -23.79
CA ASN A 159 4.55 -14.00 -24.68
C ASN A 159 4.60 -14.73 -26.03
N LEU A 160 3.80 -14.30 -27.00
CA LEU A 160 3.87 -14.73 -28.39
C LEU A 160 4.91 -13.88 -29.15
N PRO A 161 5.38 -14.28 -30.34
CA PRO A 161 6.41 -13.56 -31.08
C PRO A 161 6.11 -12.05 -31.28
N LYS A 162 4.84 -11.72 -31.47
CA LYS A 162 4.40 -10.34 -31.70
C LYS A 162 3.40 -9.81 -30.68
N THR A 163 2.88 -10.66 -29.79
CA THR A 163 1.83 -10.26 -28.86
C THR A 163 2.18 -10.70 -27.45
N THR A 164 2.04 -9.82 -26.49
CA THR A 164 2.11 -10.15 -25.07
C THR A 164 0.74 -9.89 -24.45
N ILE A 165 0.28 -10.81 -23.63
CA ILE A 165 -0.94 -10.67 -22.82
C ILE A 165 -0.55 -10.92 -21.38
N ALA A 166 -1.02 -10.10 -20.46
CA ALA A 166 -0.83 -10.28 -19.03
C ALA A 166 -2.14 -10.04 -18.30
N LEU A 167 -2.42 -10.88 -17.32
CA LEU A 167 -3.55 -10.77 -16.39
C LEU A 167 -3.02 -10.87 -14.99
N ASP A 168 -3.39 -9.93 -14.13
CA ASP A 168 -3.08 -9.94 -12.72
C ASP A 168 -4.35 -9.73 -11.89
N LEU A 169 -4.46 -10.47 -10.80
CA LEU A 169 -5.58 -10.42 -9.85
C LEU A 169 -5.03 -10.38 -8.44
N GLU A 170 -5.64 -9.57 -7.59
CA GLU A 170 -5.35 -9.51 -6.16
C GLU A 170 -6.65 -9.33 -5.39
N GLY A 171 -6.75 -9.98 -4.24
CA GLY A 171 -7.82 -9.79 -3.28
C GLY A 171 -7.28 -9.82 -1.88
N GLY A 172 -7.83 -8.99 -1.02
CA GLY A 172 -7.37 -8.88 0.35
C GLY A 172 -8.44 -8.42 1.32
N TYR A 173 -8.16 -8.69 2.57
CA TYR A 173 -8.93 -8.23 3.72
C TYR A 173 -7.97 -7.86 4.83
N GLY A 174 -8.21 -6.74 5.48
CA GLY A 174 -7.38 -6.29 6.58
C GLY A 174 -8.12 -5.42 7.54
N GLY A 175 -7.44 -5.01 8.59
CA GLY A 175 -8.02 -4.10 9.55
C GLY A 175 -7.07 -3.73 10.67
N ASN A 176 -7.53 -2.75 11.44
CA ASN A 176 -6.84 -2.26 12.61
C ASN A 176 -7.81 -2.15 13.78
N LYS A 177 -7.46 -2.79 14.88
CA LYS A 177 -8.19 -2.68 16.15
C LYS A 177 -7.31 -2.01 17.17
N ARG A 178 -7.83 -1.02 17.87
CA ARG A 178 -7.10 -0.33 18.92
C ARG A 178 -8.00 -0.13 20.14
N LYS A 179 -7.47 -0.50 21.30
CA LYS A 179 -8.11 -0.25 22.59
C LYS A 179 -7.16 0.49 23.49
N GLY A 180 -7.64 1.55 24.11
CA GLY A 180 -6.91 2.36 25.06
C GLY A 180 -7.72 2.63 26.33
N GLU A 181 -7.02 2.69 27.45
CA GLU A 181 -7.57 3.13 28.72
C GLU A 181 -6.58 4.09 29.37
N MET A 182 -6.91 5.36 29.32
CA MET A 182 -5.99 6.44 29.71
C MET A 182 -6.57 7.20 30.90
N ASN A 183 -5.76 7.37 31.93
CA ASN A 183 -6.07 8.26 33.05
C ASN A 183 -5.55 9.66 32.71
N TYR A 184 -6.43 10.65 32.83
CA TYR A 184 -6.14 12.05 32.55
C TYR A 184 -6.18 12.87 33.83
N LYS A 185 -5.21 13.77 33.96
CA LYS A 185 -5.22 14.86 34.85
C LYS A 185 -5.11 16.18 34.08
N GLU A 186 -6.18 16.94 34.03
CA GLU A 186 -6.25 18.16 33.26
C GLU A 186 -6.34 19.37 34.19
N THR A 187 -5.45 20.33 34.02
CA THR A 187 -5.43 21.58 34.78
C THR A 187 -5.65 22.74 33.83
N ARG A 188 -6.71 23.52 34.08
CA ARG A 188 -7.04 24.75 33.36
C ARG A 188 -6.71 25.95 34.20
N SER A 189 -5.92 26.85 33.65
CA SER A 189 -5.51 28.11 34.28
C SER A 189 -5.87 29.30 33.39
N VAL A 190 -6.50 30.31 33.94
CA VAL A 190 -6.78 31.59 33.27
C VAL A 190 -5.98 32.68 33.99
N ALA A 191 -5.46 33.64 33.24
CA ALA A 191 -4.68 34.74 33.82
C ALA A 191 -5.48 35.45 34.91
N GLY A 192 -4.92 35.49 36.14
CA GLY A 192 -5.56 36.08 37.31
C GLY A 192 -6.61 35.24 38.05
N GLY A 193 -6.89 34.01 37.57
CA GLY A 193 -7.79 33.05 38.18
C GLY A 193 -7.06 31.91 38.90
N SER A 194 -7.79 31.19 39.78
CA SER A 194 -7.26 29.96 40.40
C SER A 194 -7.33 28.80 39.41
N PRO A 195 -6.30 27.94 39.33
CA PRO A 195 -6.33 26.77 38.49
C PRO A 195 -7.45 25.79 38.91
N VAL A 196 -8.11 25.19 37.92
CA VAL A 196 -9.09 24.13 38.13
C VAL A 196 -8.49 22.83 37.57
N THR A 197 -8.47 21.80 38.42
CA THR A 197 -7.95 20.46 38.02
C THR A 197 -9.09 19.44 37.99
N GLU A 198 -9.17 18.68 36.94
CA GLU A 198 -10.13 17.59 36.75
C GLU A 198 -9.37 16.31 36.47
N ASP A 199 -9.76 15.25 37.15
CA ASP A 199 -9.25 13.91 36.92
C ASP A 199 -10.35 13.06 36.29
N TYR A 200 -10.05 12.40 35.18
CA TYR A 200 -11.00 11.53 34.49
C TYR A 200 -10.28 10.38 33.76
N ARG A 201 -11.03 9.38 33.33
CA ARG A 201 -10.53 8.26 32.54
C ARG A 201 -11.19 8.26 31.17
N SER A 202 -10.38 8.08 30.13
CA SER A 202 -10.84 7.88 28.77
C SER A 202 -10.69 6.43 28.37
N ILE A 203 -11.74 5.84 27.83
CA ILE A 203 -11.74 4.50 27.24
C ILE A 203 -12.01 4.68 25.75
N ASP A 204 -11.06 4.33 24.94
CA ASP A 204 -11.17 4.35 23.48
C ASP A 204 -11.14 2.94 22.86
N ASP A 205 -12.03 2.72 21.92
CA ASP A 205 -12.07 1.52 21.08
C ASP A 205 -12.22 1.96 19.63
N TYR A 206 -11.34 1.46 18.79
CA TYR A 206 -11.33 1.72 17.36
C TYR A 206 -11.22 0.40 16.63
N ASP A 207 -12.10 0.18 15.68
CA ASP A 207 -12.12 -1.00 14.83
C ASP A 207 -12.37 -0.56 13.39
N ASN A 208 -11.50 -0.98 12.50
CA ASN A 208 -11.56 -0.66 11.07
C ASN A 208 -11.27 -1.93 10.28
N ASP A 209 -12.19 -2.30 9.41
CA ASP A 209 -12.05 -3.40 8.47
C ASP A 209 -12.00 -2.87 7.02
N GLU A 210 -11.05 -3.37 6.24
CA GLU A 210 -10.86 -2.98 4.85
C GLU A 210 -10.88 -4.21 3.93
N ASN A 211 -11.60 -4.09 2.82
CA ASN A 211 -11.58 -5.04 1.71
C ASN A 211 -10.89 -4.41 0.51
N ILE A 212 -10.08 -5.19 -0.20
CA ILE A 212 -9.46 -4.78 -1.44
C ILE A 212 -9.61 -5.88 -2.50
N GLY A 213 -9.97 -5.47 -3.70
CA GLY A 213 -9.98 -6.31 -4.88
C GLY A 213 -9.37 -5.54 -6.05
N LEU A 214 -8.52 -6.20 -6.83
CA LEU A 214 -7.81 -5.59 -7.93
C LEU A 214 -7.71 -6.57 -9.09
N GLY A 215 -7.98 -6.07 -10.29
CA GLY A 215 -7.80 -6.82 -11.52
C GLY A 215 -7.18 -5.94 -12.60
N SER A 216 -6.29 -6.52 -13.39
CA SER A 216 -5.69 -5.84 -14.52
C SER A 216 -5.49 -6.77 -15.70
N LEU A 217 -5.66 -6.22 -16.88
CA LEU A 217 -5.38 -6.87 -18.15
C LEU A 217 -4.52 -5.93 -18.99
N ALA A 218 -3.41 -6.44 -19.51
CA ALA A 218 -2.56 -5.72 -20.45
C ALA A 218 -2.32 -6.54 -21.72
N VAL A 219 -2.37 -5.87 -22.85
CA VAL A 219 -2.11 -6.47 -24.17
C VAL A 219 -1.19 -5.54 -24.94
N GLN A 220 -0.10 -6.09 -25.50
CA GLN A 220 0.80 -5.38 -26.41
C GLN A 220 0.95 -6.17 -27.69
N HIS A 221 0.75 -5.54 -28.84
CA HIS A 221 0.96 -6.12 -30.15
C HIS A 221 2.01 -5.33 -30.93
N LYS A 222 3.06 -6.01 -31.38
CA LYS A 222 4.11 -5.46 -32.24
C LYS A 222 3.81 -5.86 -33.68
N PHE A 223 3.50 -4.89 -34.52
CA PHE A 223 3.27 -5.13 -35.95
C PHE A 223 4.57 -5.47 -36.67
N ASN A 224 5.69 -4.88 -36.24
CA ASN A 224 7.03 -5.14 -36.73
C ASN A 224 8.11 -4.88 -35.68
N ASP A 225 9.37 -5.20 -36.01
CA ASP A 225 10.53 -5.01 -35.12
C ASP A 225 11.07 -3.56 -35.11
N LYS A 226 10.47 -2.66 -35.90
CA LYS A 226 10.90 -1.25 -36.02
C LYS A 226 10.19 -0.32 -35.03
N GLY A 227 9.41 -0.87 -34.10
CA GLY A 227 8.70 -0.10 -33.07
C GLY A 227 7.28 0.31 -33.46
N HIS A 228 6.68 -0.29 -34.50
CA HIS A 228 5.25 -0.16 -34.77
C HIS A 228 4.50 -1.09 -33.83
N GLU A 229 3.81 -0.51 -32.86
CA GLU A 229 3.15 -1.25 -31.80
C GLU A 229 1.83 -0.59 -31.35
N LEU A 230 0.94 -1.42 -30.83
CA LEU A 230 -0.27 -1.04 -30.14
C LEU A 230 -0.24 -1.72 -28.78
N SER A 231 -0.45 -0.96 -27.71
CA SER A 231 -0.62 -1.48 -26.37
C SER A 231 -1.92 -0.95 -25.74
N GLY A 232 -2.54 -1.80 -24.95
CA GLY A 232 -3.72 -1.44 -24.19
C GLY A 232 -3.67 -2.08 -22.82
N SER A 233 -4.21 -1.38 -21.82
CA SER A 233 -4.39 -1.92 -20.49
C SER A 233 -5.71 -1.48 -19.90
N ALA A 234 -6.31 -2.36 -19.11
CA ALA A 234 -7.45 -2.08 -18.28
C ALA A 234 -7.14 -2.47 -16.85
N TYR A 235 -7.47 -1.61 -15.93
CA TYR A 235 -7.26 -1.76 -14.49
C TYR A 235 -8.56 -1.44 -13.77
N TYR A 236 -8.91 -2.28 -12.81
CA TYR A 236 -10.03 -2.05 -11.92
C TYR A 236 -9.61 -2.36 -10.49
N LYS A 237 -9.87 -1.43 -9.60
CA LYS A 237 -9.67 -1.58 -8.16
C LYS A 237 -10.97 -1.29 -7.45
N TYR A 238 -11.35 -2.19 -6.57
CA TYR A 238 -12.39 -2.02 -5.59
C TYR A 238 -11.74 -2.06 -4.21
N GLY A 239 -12.11 -1.15 -3.35
CA GLY A 239 -11.63 -1.15 -1.97
C GLY A 239 -12.39 -0.16 -1.13
N GLY A 240 -12.25 -0.27 0.18
CA GLY A 240 -12.86 0.63 1.13
C GLY A 240 -13.01 -0.01 2.50
N HIS A 241 -13.35 0.83 3.47
CA HIS A 241 -13.67 0.37 4.80
C HIS A 241 -15.08 -0.24 4.78
N ALA A 242 -15.16 -1.52 5.08
CA ALA A 242 -16.45 -2.18 5.24
C ALA A 242 -17.19 -1.60 6.44
N LEU A 243 -16.46 -1.30 7.50
CA LEU A 243 -16.93 -0.60 8.68
C LEU A 243 -15.75 0.04 9.40
N GLU A 244 -15.88 1.30 9.74
CA GLU A 244 -15.02 1.98 10.71
C GLU A 244 -15.86 2.32 11.93
N TYR A 245 -15.45 1.84 13.08
CA TYR A 245 -16.09 2.08 14.35
C TYR A 245 -15.12 2.80 15.29
N PHE A 246 -15.56 3.93 15.79
CA PHE A 246 -14.86 4.66 16.83
C PHE A 246 -15.76 4.87 18.04
N PHE A 247 -15.24 4.55 19.20
CA PHE A 247 -15.89 4.74 20.48
C PHE A 247 -14.93 5.42 21.44
N ASN A 248 -15.41 6.44 22.12
CA ASN A 248 -14.67 7.07 23.22
C ASN A 248 -15.64 7.43 24.34
N ASP A 249 -15.42 6.91 25.53
CA ASP A 249 -16.16 7.29 26.74
C ASP A 249 -15.22 7.97 27.73
N LEU A 250 -15.67 9.11 28.24
CA LEU A 250 -15.06 9.79 29.37
C LEU A 250 -15.79 9.35 30.64
N MET A 251 -15.03 8.79 31.57
CA MET A 251 -15.51 8.22 32.81
C MET A 251 -14.99 9.04 33.98
N SER A 252 -15.82 9.24 35.02
CA SER A 252 -15.31 9.72 36.32
C SER A 252 -14.40 8.65 36.93
N LEU A 253 -13.60 9.04 37.92
CA LEU A 253 -12.78 8.07 38.68
C LEU A 253 -13.62 7.05 39.44
N GLU A 254 -14.88 7.35 39.71
CA GLU A 254 -15.87 6.47 40.36
C GLU A 254 -16.52 5.51 39.37
N GLY A 255 -16.16 5.57 38.07
CA GLY A 255 -16.66 4.70 37.03
C GLY A 255 -17.99 5.13 36.40
N GLN A 256 -18.45 6.34 36.65
CA GLN A 256 -19.65 6.90 36.00
C GLN A 256 -19.29 7.49 34.63
N ARG A 257 -20.05 7.16 33.61
CA ARG A 257 -19.89 7.75 32.28
C ARG A 257 -20.37 9.20 32.30
N GLN A 258 -19.49 10.13 31.98
CA GLN A 258 -19.76 11.57 31.91
C GLN A 258 -20.12 12.00 30.51
N GLN A 259 -19.35 11.50 29.51
CA GLN A 259 -19.54 11.81 28.10
C GLN A 259 -19.17 10.60 27.26
N GLY A 260 -19.75 10.47 26.08
CA GLY A 260 -19.37 9.43 25.11
C GLY A 260 -19.56 9.89 23.70
N HIS A 261 -18.66 9.46 22.85
CA HIS A 261 -18.69 9.70 21.43
C HIS A 261 -18.64 8.37 20.69
N ARG A 262 -19.50 8.20 19.66
CA ARG A 262 -19.49 7.06 18.77
C ARG A 262 -19.60 7.56 17.35
N ALA A 263 -18.76 7.03 16.49
CA ALA A 263 -18.81 7.28 15.06
C ALA A 263 -18.78 5.94 14.29
N TYR A 264 -19.51 5.90 13.21
CA TYR A 264 -19.54 4.80 12.27
C TYR A 264 -19.33 5.38 10.89
N GLU A 265 -18.41 4.82 10.15
CA GLU A 265 -18.12 5.22 8.79
C GLU A 265 -18.02 3.99 7.89
N ALA A 266 -18.56 4.08 6.69
CA ALA A 266 -18.37 3.07 5.65
C ALA A 266 -18.00 3.81 4.36
N GLU A 267 -16.87 3.44 3.79
CA GLU A 267 -16.37 4.03 2.54
C GLU A 267 -16.20 2.93 1.49
N HIS A 268 -16.73 3.19 0.30
CA HIS A 268 -16.47 2.38 -0.87
C HIS A 268 -15.75 3.23 -1.91
N ARG A 269 -14.63 2.72 -2.41
CA ARG A 269 -13.86 3.38 -3.45
C ARG A 269 -13.65 2.43 -4.61
N GLU A 270 -14.03 2.88 -5.79
CA GLU A 270 -13.80 2.18 -7.03
C GLU A 270 -12.91 3.04 -7.93
N THR A 271 -11.98 2.40 -8.60
CA THR A 271 -11.11 3.05 -9.57
C THR A 271 -11.04 2.19 -10.81
N MET A 272 -11.36 2.76 -11.95
CA MET A 272 -11.22 2.12 -13.25
C MET A 272 -10.28 2.96 -14.10
N ARG A 273 -9.33 2.31 -14.76
CA ARG A 273 -8.42 2.98 -15.70
C ARG A 273 -8.32 2.15 -16.97
N ILE A 274 -8.39 2.80 -18.11
CA ILE A 274 -8.15 2.19 -19.42
C ILE A 274 -7.14 3.05 -20.15
N ASN A 275 -6.06 2.44 -20.61
CA ASN A 275 -5.03 3.09 -21.43
C ASN A 275 -4.95 2.40 -22.78
N LEU A 276 -4.74 3.18 -23.83
CA LEU A 276 -4.48 2.70 -25.19
C LEU A 276 -3.40 3.56 -25.81
N ASP A 277 -2.27 2.94 -26.21
CA ASP A 277 -1.13 3.61 -26.77
C ASP A 277 -0.79 3.03 -28.13
N TYR A 278 -0.54 3.89 -29.10
CA TYR A 278 -0.15 3.52 -30.45
C TYR A 278 1.14 4.23 -30.83
N ALA A 279 2.08 3.48 -31.37
CA ALA A 279 3.34 3.99 -31.84
C ALA A 279 3.59 3.55 -33.29
N LEU A 280 3.84 4.50 -34.17
CA LEU A 280 4.11 4.28 -35.60
C LEU A 280 5.42 4.97 -36.01
N PRO A 281 6.52 4.22 -36.21
CA PRO A 281 7.72 4.77 -36.81
C PRO A 281 7.52 5.01 -38.32
N PHE A 282 8.03 6.13 -38.82
CA PHE A 282 7.99 6.47 -40.25
C PHE A 282 9.27 7.11 -40.74
N GLY A 283 9.61 6.90 -42.00
CA GLY A 283 10.78 7.48 -42.64
C GLY A 283 12.12 7.09 -41.98
N LYS A 284 13.11 8.01 -42.04
CA LYS A 284 14.47 7.79 -41.51
C LYS A 284 14.64 8.33 -40.06
N GLY A 285 13.66 8.14 -39.18
CA GLY A 285 13.81 8.56 -37.77
C GLY A 285 12.60 9.29 -37.21
N GLY A 286 11.51 9.41 -37.97
CA GLY A 286 10.24 9.94 -37.49
C GLY A 286 9.46 8.87 -36.68
N LYS A 287 8.73 9.28 -35.68
CA LYS A 287 7.82 8.46 -34.87
C LYS A 287 6.56 9.25 -34.55
N LEU A 288 5.40 8.66 -34.80
CA LEU A 288 4.12 9.15 -34.33
C LEU A 288 3.72 8.33 -33.10
N GLU A 289 3.39 9.01 -32.02
CA GLU A 289 2.84 8.39 -30.81
C GLU A 289 1.49 9.06 -30.49
N ALA A 290 0.49 8.22 -30.22
CA ALA A 290 -0.83 8.65 -29.82
C ALA A 290 -1.28 7.78 -28.66
N GLY A 291 -1.89 8.39 -27.65
CA GLY A 291 -2.39 7.71 -26.47
C GLY A 291 -3.78 8.19 -26.10
N TYR A 292 -4.58 7.31 -25.51
CA TYR A 292 -5.85 7.60 -24.90
C TYR A 292 -5.91 7.00 -23.50
N GLN A 293 -6.37 7.78 -22.55
CA GLN A 293 -6.50 7.37 -21.15
C GLN A 293 -7.88 7.76 -20.65
N TYR A 294 -8.51 6.83 -19.94
CA TYR A 294 -9.77 7.01 -19.24
C TYR A 294 -9.59 6.64 -17.77
N TYR A 295 -10.12 7.49 -16.87
CA TYR A 295 -10.20 7.30 -15.43
C TYR A 295 -11.65 7.19 -14.98
#